data_12069729ba46fd7d42e3cd9db73007c9
#
_entry.id   12069729ba46fd7d42e3cd9db73007c9
#
_cell.length_a   1.000
_cell.length_b   1.000
_cell.length_c   1.000
_cell.angle_alpha   90.00
_cell.angle_beta   90.00
_cell.angle_gamma   90.00
#
_symmetry.space_group_name_H-M   'P 1'
#
loop_
_entity.id
_entity.type
_entity.pdbx_description
1 polymer ?
#
loop_
_entity_poly.entity_id
_entity_poly.type
_entity_poly.pdbx_seq_one_letter_code
_entity_poly.pdbx_strand_id
1 'polypeptide(L)'
;MKNHLKIILTVLVLAASLPALSNEPTRQLSECLTDSLNGKERKELAKWIFLAISSHSVISPYSSATEKDRDESNKFFGGLITRLMTEDCPNQTKLAINESGSLAVQNSFKVVGEVAMMELMSEQSVTQSISSFEKYLDQEKLNKVMQ
;
A
#
# COMPACT_ATOMS: atom_id res chain seq x y z
N MET A 1 9.21 67.45 19.22
CA MET A 1 9.03 66.84 17.92
C MET A 1 9.17 65.35 18.11
N LYS A 2 8.04 64.61 18.08
CA LYS A 2 7.97 63.18 18.41
C LYS A 2 7.92 62.38 17.11
N ASN A 3 9.01 61.64 16.83
CA ASN A 3 9.05 60.69 15.73
C ASN A 3 8.38 59.38 16.12
N HIS A 4 7.21 59.08 15.56
CA HIS A 4 6.59 57.79 15.65
C HIS A 4 7.20 56.83 14.64
N LEU A 5 8.10 55.98 15.11
CA LEU A 5 8.63 54.86 14.34
C LEU A 5 7.58 53.75 14.31
N LYS A 6 6.85 53.62 13.21
CA LYS A 6 5.90 52.51 12.99
C LYS A 6 6.70 51.26 12.61
N ILE A 7 6.84 50.35 13.55
CA ILE A 7 7.35 49.01 13.29
C ILE A 7 6.25 48.21 12.60
N ILE A 8 6.39 48.01 11.28
CA ILE A 8 5.56 47.10 10.51
C ILE A 8 6.05 45.67 10.80
N LEU A 9 5.31 44.95 11.63
CA LEU A 9 5.57 43.52 11.89
C LEU A 9 5.05 42.72 10.71
N THR A 10 5.93 42.39 9.76
CA THR A 10 5.59 41.49 8.67
C THR A 10 5.53 40.07 9.17
N VAL A 11 4.33 39.57 9.41
CA VAL A 11 4.12 38.15 9.74
C VAL A 11 4.35 37.34 8.47
N LEU A 12 5.51 36.71 8.38
CA LEU A 12 5.84 35.75 7.33
C LEU A 12 5.10 34.45 7.65
N VAL A 13 3.94 34.24 7.02
CA VAL A 13 3.22 32.97 7.08
C VAL A 13 4.04 31.94 6.31
N LEU A 14 4.85 31.14 6.99
CA LEU A 14 5.39 29.91 6.43
C LEU A 14 4.21 28.97 6.13
N ALA A 15 3.80 28.90 4.88
CA ALA A 15 2.95 27.81 4.39
C ALA A 15 3.77 26.53 4.49
N ALA A 16 3.62 25.81 5.61
CA ALA A 16 4.12 24.44 5.74
C ALA A 16 3.38 23.60 4.69
N SER A 17 4.08 23.22 3.62
CA SER A 17 3.62 22.23 2.65
C SER A 17 3.47 20.92 3.40
N LEU A 18 2.28 20.64 3.91
CA LEU A 18 1.96 19.32 4.41
C LEU A 18 2.16 18.32 3.27
N PRO A 19 2.80 17.15 3.52
CA PRO A 19 2.82 16.09 2.52
C PRO A 19 1.39 15.85 2.08
N ALA A 20 1.17 15.69 0.78
CA ALA A 20 -0.13 15.42 0.21
C ALA A 20 -0.68 14.12 0.81
N LEU A 21 -1.35 14.22 1.94
CA LEU A 21 -2.24 13.18 2.45
C LEU A 21 -3.23 12.91 1.33
N SER A 22 -3.44 11.65 0.97
CA SER A 22 -4.53 11.30 0.06
C SER A 22 -5.77 12.06 0.53
N ASN A 23 -6.48 12.71 -0.39
CA ASN A 23 -7.65 13.49 -0.03
C ASN A 23 -8.64 12.62 0.76
N GLU A 24 -9.48 13.25 1.57
CA GLU A 24 -10.37 12.57 2.52
C GLU A 24 -11.24 11.48 1.87
N PRO A 25 -11.88 11.67 0.69
CA PRO A 25 -12.63 10.60 0.02
C PRO A 25 -11.78 9.41 -0.38
N THR A 26 -10.53 9.59 -0.83
CA THR A 26 -9.61 8.50 -1.14
C THR A 26 -9.23 7.71 0.11
N ARG A 27 -9.01 8.39 1.24
CA ARG A 27 -8.74 7.75 2.53
C ARG A 27 -9.94 6.93 3.00
N GLN A 28 -11.15 7.49 2.95
CA GLN A 28 -12.39 6.80 3.31
C GLN A 28 -12.64 5.57 2.43
N LEU A 29 -12.34 5.66 1.13
CA LEU A 29 -12.41 4.51 0.24
C LEU A 29 -11.40 3.43 0.65
N SER A 30 -10.15 3.81 0.94
CA SER A 30 -9.12 2.86 1.40
C SER A 30 -9.56 2.11 2.66
N GLU A 31 -10.08 2.83 3.65
CA GLU A 31 -10.58 2.25 4.90
C GLU A 31 -11.75 1.30 4.64
N CYS A 32 -12.76 1.74 3.89
CA CYS A 32 -13.90 0.89 3.56
C CYS A 32 -13.47 -0.40 2.85
N LEU A 33 -12.58 -0.31 1.85
CA LEU A 33 -12.09 -1.47 1.11
C LEU A 33 -11.35 -2.45 2.03
N THR A 34 -10.49 -1.96 2.93
CA THR A 34 -9.72 -2.81 3.83
C THR A 34 -10.58 -3.45 4.92
N ASP A 35 -11.56 -2.71 5.45
CA ASP A 35 -12.48 -3.21 6.49
C ASP A 35 -13.46 -4.26 5.93
N SER A 36 -13.79 -4.16 4.64
CA SER A 36 -14.66 -5.12 3.95
C SER A 36 -13.97 -6.43 3.57
N LEU A 37 -12.64 -6.53 3.72
CA LEU A 37 -11.88 -7.76 3.46
C LEU A 37 -11.90 -8.71 4.66
N ASN A 38 -12.35 -9.94 4.45
CA ASN A 38 -12.16 -11.00 5.46
C ASN A 38 -10.77 -11.64 5.36
N GLY A 39 -10.42 -12.48 6.37
CA GLY A 39 -9.09 -13.09 6.45
C GLY A 39 -8.75 -14.02 5.28
N LYS A 40 -9.74 -14.73 4.72
CA LYS A 40 -9.53 -15.56 3.53
C LYS A 40 -9.23 -14.71 2.31
N GLU A 41 -9.95 -13.63 2.12
CA GLU A 41 -9.76 -12.71 0.99
C GLU A 41 -8.40 -12.01 1.03
N ARG A 42 -7.93 -11.63 2.22
CA ARG A 42 -6.56 -11.09 2.38
C ARG A 42 -5.50 -12.09 1.94
N LYS A 43 -5.64 -13.37 2.30
CA LYS A 43 -4.72 -14.44 1.87
C LYS A 43 -4.78 -14.70 0.36
N GLU A 44 -5.97 -14.71 -0.23
CA GLU A 44 -6.13 -14.85 -1.69
C GLU A 44 -5.56 -13.65 -2.44
N LEU A 45 -5.69 -12.45 -1.90
CA LEU A 45 -5.08 -11.23 -2.45
C LEU A 45 -3.54 -11.30 -2.38
N ALA A 46 -2.99 -11.77 -1.26
CA ALA A 46 -1.56 -12.03 -1.09
C ALA A 46 -1.04 -13.06 -2.12
N LYS A 47 -1.78 -14.14 -2.31
CA LYS A 47 -1.48 -15.15 -3.34
C LYS A 47 -1.52 -14.54 -4.75
N TRP A 48 -2.50 -13.70 -5.07
CA TRP A 48 -2.59 -13.02 -6.35
C TRP A 48 -1.36 -12.13 -6.61
N ILE A 49 -0.91 -11.36 -5.63
CA ILE A 49 0.31 -10.54 -5.72
C ILE A 49 1.52 -11.43 -6.02
N PHE A 50 1.68 -12.55 -5.29
CA PHE A 50 2.77 -13.50 -5.53
C PHE A 50 2.73 -14.07 -6.96
N LEU A 51 1.57 -14.48 -7.44
CA LEU A 51 1.41 -15.02 -8.79
C LEU A 51 1.74 -14.00 -9.87
N ALA A 52 1.39 -12.73 -9.65
CA ALA A 52 1.77 -11.64 -10.55
C ALA A 52 3.29 -11.42 -10.56
N ILE A 53 3.94 -11.37 -9.40
CA ILE A 53 5.39 -11.23 -9.27
C ILE A 53 6.13 -12.43 -9.85
N SER A 54 5.58 -13.64 -9.71
CA SER A 54 6.18 -14.88 -10.24
C SER A 54 6.28 -14.93 -11.77
N SER A 55 5.59 -14.04 -12.48
CA SER A 55 5.70 -13.91 -13.95
C SER A 55 6.95 -13.13 -14.38
N HIS A 56 7.64 -12.44 -13.47
CA HIS A 56 8.86 -11.70 -13.79
C HIS A 56 9.97 -12.65 -14.26
N SER A 57 10.68 -12.30 -15.33
CA SER A 57 11.65 -13.17 -16.00
C SER A 57 12.76 -13.73 -15.10
N VAL A 58 13.18 -12.94 -14.10
CA VAL A 58 14.21 -13.38 -13.11
C VAL A 58 13.62 -14.31 -12.05
N ILE A 59 12.31 -14.22 -11.77
CA ILE A 59 11.65 -14.96 -10.68
C ILE A 59 11.00 -16.25 -11.20
N SER A 60 10.48 -16.21 -12.43
CA SER A 60 9.71 -17.33 -13.01
C SER A 60 10.43 -18.68 -12.99
N PRO A 61 11.78 -18.78 -13.17
CA PRO A 61 12.49 -20.06 -13.07
C PRO A 61 12.43 -20.71 -11.67
N TYR A 62 12.10 -19.93 -10.64
CA TYR A 62 12.01 -20.39 -9.24
C TYR A 62 10.56 -20.62 -8.78
N SER A 63 9.59 -20.49 -9.68
CA SER A 63 8.16 -20.64 -9.37
C SER A 63 7.55 -21.81 -10.15
N SER A 64 6.73 -22.61 -9.46
CA SER A 64 5.91 -23.66 -10.08
C SER A 64 4.51 -23.15 -10.51
N ALA A 65 4.25 -21.84 -10.39
CA ALA A 65 2.97 -21.25 -10.76
C ALA A 65 2.66 -21.43 -12.24
N THR A 66 1.48 -21.98 -12.53
CA THR A 66 1.02 -22.23 -13.89
C THR A 66 0.17 -21.07 -14.43
N GLU A 67 -0.10 -21.05 -15.74
CA GLU A 67 -1.03 -20.10 -16.34
C GLU A 67 -2.45 -20.27 -15.78
N LYS A 68 -2.85 -21.51 -15.51
CA LYS A 68 -4.14 -21.80 -14.88
C LYS A 68 -4.25 -21.18 -13.50
N ASP A 69 -3.20 -21.28 -12.68
CA ASP A 69 -3.20 -20.68 -11.33
C ASP A 69 -3.37 -19.15 -11.40
N ARG A 70 -2.70 -18.51 -12.37
CA ARG A 70 -2.82 -17.06 -12.61
C ARG A 70 -4.22 -16.67 -13.08
N ASP A 71 -4.81 -17.43 -14.00
CA ASP A 71 -6.15 -17.16 -14.53
C ASP A 71 -7.23 -17.31 -13.44
N GLU A 72 -7.18 -18.37 -12.66
CA GLU A 72 -8.10 -18.57 -11.51
C GLU A 72 -7.98 -17.46 -10.47
N SER A 73 -6.75 -17.06 -10.15
CA SER A 73 -6.49 -15.98 -9.21
C SER A 73 -6.94 -14.61 -9.75
N ASN A 74 -6.76 -14.34 -11.05
CA ASN A 74 -7.26 -13.13 -11.70
C ASN A 74 -8.79 -13.06 -11.70
N LYS A 75 -9.48 -14.18 -11.94
CA LYS A 75 -10.95 -14.25 -11.85
C LYS A 75 -11.45 -13.95 -10.44
N PHE A 76 -10.79 -14.54 -9.43
CA PHE A 76 -11.12 -14.27 -8.04
C PHE A 76 -10.92 -12.79 -7.72
N PHE A 77 -9.75 -12.23 -8.07
CA PHE A 77 -9.41 -10.84 -7.82
C PHE A 77 -10.37 -9.87 -8.52
N GLY A 78 -10.70 -10.11 -9.79
CA GLY A 78 -11.68 -9.29 -10.52
C GLY A 78 -13.06 -9.27 -9.87
N GLY A 79 -13.55 -10.43 -9.42
CA GLY A 79 -14.80 -10.54 -8.67
C GLY A 79 -14.76 -9.82 -7.33
N LEU A 80 -13.66 -9.98 -6.58
CA LEU A 80 -13.45 -9.32 -5.30
C LEU A 80 -13.48 -7.78 -5.45
N ILE A 81 -12.71 -7.24 -6.40
CA ILE A 81 -12.68 -5.79 -6.67
C ILE A 81 -14.04 -5.25 -7.05
N THR A 82 -14.76 -5.99 -7.92
CA THR A 82 -16.11 -5.59 -8.33
C THR A 82 -17.03 -5.49 -7.11
N ARG A 83 -17.09 -6.51 -6.26
CA ARG A 83 -17.89 -6.50 -5.04
C ARG A 83 -17.51 -5.36 -4.10
N LEU A 84 -16.22 -5.23 -3.79
CA LEU A 84 -15.73 -4.18 -2.89
C LEU A 84 -16.14 -2.79 -3.34
N MET A 85 -16.01 -2.47 -4.64
CA MET A 85 -16.29 -1.13 -5.16
C MET A 85 -17.77 -0.86 -5.38
N THR A 86 -18.57 -1.88 -5.72
CA THR A 86 -19.96 -1.66 -6.16
C THR A 86 -21.01 -2.08 -5.13
N GLU A 87 -20.65 -2.97 -4.21
CA GLU A 87 -21.57 -3.52 -3.21
C GLU A 87 -21.19 -3.08 -1.80
N ASP A 88 -19.92 -3.24 -1.40
CA ASP A 88 -19.49 -2.94 -0.03
C ASP A 88 -19.21 -1.45 0.17
N CYS A 89 -18.55 -0.77 -0.80
CA CYS A 89 -18.09 0.62 -0.70
C CYS A 89 -18.60 1.55 -1.83
N PRO A 90 -19.86 1.45 -2.28
CA PRO A 90 -20.32 2.18 -3.48
C PRO A 90 -20.28 3.70 -3.31
N ASN A 91 -20.62 4.21 -2.12
CA ASN A 91 -20.64 5.65 -1.84
C ASN A 91 -19.23 6.23 -1.79
N GLN A 92 -18.31 5.57 -1.10
CA GLN A 92 -16.91 5.98 -0.99
C GLN A 92 -16.23 5.92 -2.36
N THR A 93 -16.50 4.88 -3.14
CA THR A 93 -16.02 4.75 -4.52
C THR A 93 -16.48 5.93 -5.38
N LYS A 94 -17.76 6.27 -5.34
CA LYS A 94 -18.31 7.40 -6.10
C LYS A 94 -17.69 8.73 -5.68
N LEU A 95 -17.57 9.00 -4.39
CA LEU A 95 -17.01 10.25 -3.87
C LEU A 95 -15.53 10.39 -4.26
N ALA A 96 -14.74 9.33 -4.08
CA ALA A 96 -13.33 9.33 -4.40
C ALA A 96 -13.07 9.53 -5.91
N ILE A 97 -13.83 8.86 -6.76
CA ILE A 97 -13.74 9.02 -8.23
C ILE A 97 -14.14 10.44 -8.65
N ASN A 98 -15.21 11.01 -8.10
CA ASN A 98 -15.65 12.35 -8.44
C ASN A 98 -14.61 13.42 -8.08
N GLU A 99 -13.86 13.22 -7.01
CA GLU A 99 -12.84 14.18 -6.57
C GLU A 99 -11.50 14.02 -7.28
N SER A 100 -11.02 12.79 -7.46
CA SER A 100 -9.64 12.51 -7.93
C SER A 100 -9.57 11.51 -9.10
N GLY A 101 -10.71 11.14 -9.67
CA GLY A 101 -10.74 10.23 -10.82
C GLY A 101 -10.10 8.86 -10.53
N SER A 102 -9.44 8.30 -11.53
CA SER A 102 -8.77 6.98 -11.42
C SER A 102 -7.62 6.94 -10.40
N LEU A 103 -7.01 8.09 -10.07
CA LEU A 103 -5.95 8.16 -9.06
C LEU A 103 -6.46 7.80 -7.67
N ALA A 104 -7.71 8.16 -7.34
CA ALA A 104 -8.33 7.76 -6.08
C ALA A 104 -8.37 6.23 -5.94
N VAL A 105 -8.78 5.54 -7.00
CA VAL A 105 -8.85 4.08 -7.04
C VAL A 105 -7.44 3.48 -6.86
N GLN A 106 -6.46 3.96 -7.63
CA GLN A 106 -5.07 3.47 -7.54
C GLN A 106 -4.49 3.64 -6.13
N ASN A 107 -4.67 4.81 -5.52
CA ASN A 107 -4.18 5.09 -4.17
C ASN A 107 -4.89 4.23 -3.11
N SER A 108 -6.20 4.01 -3.26
CA SER A 108 -6.95 3.15 -2.33
C SER A 108 -6.51 1.69 -2.44
N PHE A 109 -6.28 1.18 -3.65
CA PHE A 109 -5.77 -0.18 -3.84
C PHE A 109 -4.31 -0.36 -3.41
N LYS A 110 -3.51 0.70 -3.36
CA LYS A 110 -2.19 0.65 -2.72
C LYS A 110 -2.32 0.22 -1.24
N VAL A 111 -3.25 0.81 -0.50
CA VAL A 111 -3.49 0.45 0.90
C VAL A 111 -3.98 -1.00 1.03
N VAL A 112 -4.89 -1.43 0.15
CA VAL A 112 -5.34 -2.85 0.08
C VAL A 112 -4.15 -3.80 -0.16
N GLY A 113 -3.23 -3.42 -1.05
CA GLY A 113 -1.99 -4.18 -1.30
C GLY A 113 -1.07 -4.25 -0.08
N GLU A 114 -0.95 -3.16 0.68
CA GLU A 114 -0.18 -3.13 1.94
C GLU A 114 -0.76 -4.10 2.97
N VAL A 115 -2.09 -4.17 3.11
CA VAL A 115 -2.76 -5.14 4.00
C VAL A 115 -2.48 -6.59 3.58
N ALA A 116 -2.51 -6.88 2.27
CA ALA A 116 -2.17 -8.20 1.75
C ALA A 116 -0.70 -8.57 1.99
N MET A 117 0.22 -7.61 1.84
CA MET A 117 1.64 -7.81 2.16
C MET A 117 1.87 -8.05 3.65
N MET A 118 1.17 -7.33 4.54
CA MET A 118 1.22 -7.59 5.98
C MET A 118 0.74 -9.00 6.33
N GLU A 119 -0.29 -9.51 5.66
CA GLU A 119 -0.76 -10.89 5.85
C GLU A 119 0.35 -11.90 5.49
N LEU A 120 1.05 -11.71 4.36
CA LEU A 120 2.21 -12.55 3.98
C LEU A 120 3.33 -12.48 5.01
N MET A 121 3.67 -11.28 5.46
CA MET A 121 4.78 -11.04 6.39
C MET A 121 4.46 -11.50 7.82
N SER A 122 3.21 -11.73 8.16
CA SER A 122 2.80 -12.28 9.46
C SER A 122 3.03 -13.79 9.57
N GLU A 123 3.23 -14.48 8.45
CA GLU A 123 3.51 -15.92 8.42
C GLU A 123 4.92 -16.20 8.93
N GLN A 124 5.03 -17.07 9.95
CA GLN A 124 6.32 -17.37 10.60
C GLN A 124 7.38 -17.92 9.64
N SER A 125 6.98 -18.77 8.70
CA SER A 125 7.87 -19.33 7.69
C SER A 125 8.45 -18.28 6.76
N VAL A 126 7.66 -17.26 6.39
CA VAL A 126 8.09 -16.12 5.58
C VAL A 126 9.07 -15.26 6.35
N THR A 127 8.76 -14.91 7.59
CA THR A 127 9.62 -14.11 8.47
C THR A 127 10.97 -14.81 8.69
N GLN A 128 10.97 -16.11 9.00
CA GLN A 128 12.19 -16.89 9.17
C GLN A 128 13.02 -16.96 7.89
N SER A 129 12.38 -17.12 6.74
CA SER A 129 13.07 -17.15 5.44
C SER A 129 13.74 -15.81 5.16
N ILE A 130 13.05 -14.69 5.40
CA ILE A 130 13.61 -13.36 5.21
C ILE A 130 14.78 -13.12 6.16
N SER A 131 14.64 -13.42 7.45
CA SER A 131 15.72 -13.22 8.45
C SER A 131 16.92 -14.13 8.23
N SER A 132 16.82 -15.15 7.41
CA SER A 132 17.93 -16.11 7.18
C SER A 132 19.19 -15.51 6.57
N PHE A 133 19.11 -14.31 5.96
CA PHE A 133 20.28 -13.59 5.43
C PHE A 133 21.21 -13.08 6.53
N GLU A 134 20.72 -12.89 7.76
CA GLU A 134 21.48 -12.31 8.89
C GLU A 134 22.76 -13.09 9.18
N LYS A 135 22.76 -14.41 8.98
CA LYS A 135 23.95 -15.27 9.14
C LYS A 135 25.09 -14.99 8.15
N TYR A 136 24.80 -14.24 7.08
CA TYR A 136 25.78 -13.86 6.06
C TYR A 136 26.27 -12.41 6.23
N LEU A 137 25.76 -11.67 7.22
CA LEU A 137 26.22 -10.32 7.51
C LEU A 137 27.65 -10.32 8.06
N ASP A 138 28.47 -9.40 7.53
CA ASP A 138 29.81 -9.13 8.05
C ASP A 138 29.72 -8.28 9.33
N GLN A 139 29.61 -8.96 10.46
CA GLN A 139 29.42 -8.33 11.76
C GLN A 139 30.58 -7.38 12.11
N GLU A 140 31.80 -7.69 11.67
CA GLU A 140 32.96 -6.84 11.95
C GLU A 140 32.82 -5.47 11.26
N LYS A 141 32.43 -5.49 9.98
CA LYS A 141 32.19 -4.23 9.25
C LYS A 141 31.00 -3.44 9.81
N LEU A 142 29.93 -4.12 10.17
CA LEU A 142 28.77 -3.46 10.77
C LEU A 142 29.13 -2.77 12.08
N ASN A 143 29.86 -3.46 12.97
CA ASN A 143 30.26 -2.91 14.26
C ASN A 143 31.16 -1.67 14.12
N LYS A 144 31.97 -1.57 13.07
CA LYS A 144 32.82 -0.39 12.81
C LYS A 144 32.04 0.89 12.49
N VAL A 145 30.82 0.78 11.95
CA VAL A 145 30.00 1.95 11.59
C VAL A 145 28.93 2.27 12.62
N MET A 146 28.68 1.37 13.58
CA MET A 146 27.72 1.54 14.66
C MET A 146 28.34 2.09 15.97
N GLN A 147 29.67 2.24 16.02
CA GLN A 147 30.43 2.87 17.10
C GLN A 147 30.69 4.35 16.81
#